data_e05536047842202f87524a3123709b89
#
_entry.id   e05536047842202f87524a3123709b89
#
_cell.length_a   1.000
_cell.length_b   1.000
_cell.length_c   1.000
_cell.angle_alpha   90.00
_cell.angle_beta   90.00
_cell.angle_gamma   90.00
#
_symmetry.space_group_name_H-M   'P 1'
#
loop_
_entity.id
_entity.type
_entity.pdbx_description
1 polymer ?
#
loop_
_entity_poly.entity_id
_entity_poly.type
_entity_poly.pdbx_seq_one_letter_code
_entity_poly.pdbx_strand_id
1 'polypeptide(L)'
;MKKKIAGVLTTVLAASLFVSGNAPVTVQQDNMTAQSQDNEDTQSDEADAEDTQTEVEEEEAKVAADPEDQPAATETPEEEKEAEKETQKREKSEDTSGSTSSNEKALLAKAKKLAQQYDYTGAISVLKNNWKFATSDKMQKAAASYMKKRDACVEYPLEQVTHVFFHSLIVDTSLAFDGDSDEAGYNQMMTTVSEFKKMLQIMYDKGYVLVSPHDMAVINDDGTMSRGKIMLPEGKIPFVLSEDDVSYYHYMDGDGFATKLVIDDNGDIKCEYKKADGTVVTGDYDVVPILDSFIKEHPDFSYHGRKGILAMTG
;
A
#
# COMPACT_ATOMS: atom_id res chain seq x y z
N MET A 1 -43.71 -6.47 -9.39
CA MET A 1 -42.90 -7.55 -9.91
C MET A 1 -41.61 -7.62 -9.06
N LYS A 2 -41.44 -8.73 -8.32
CA LYS A 2 -40.26 -8.88 -7.44
C LYS A 2 -39.14 -9.46 -8.28
N LYS A 3 -38.12 -8.64 -8.64
CA LYS A 3 -36.89 -9.17 -9.20
C LYS A 3 -36.03 -9.73 -8.07
N LYS A 4 -35.71 -11.00 -8.18
CA LYS A 4 -34.80 -11.69 -7.28
C LYS A 4 -33.38 -11.24 -7.59
N ILE A 5 -32.76 -10.55 -6.66
CA ILE A 5 -31.31 -10.38 -6.64
C ILE A 5 -30.76 -11.69 -6.07
N ALA A 6 -30.26 -12.52 -6.93
CA ALA A 6 -29.60 -13.78 -6.56
C ALA A 6 -28.15 -13.74 -7.08
N GLY A 7 -27.23 -13.62 -6.14
CA GLY A 7 -26.01 -14.41 -6.21
C GLY A 7 -24.85 -13.89 -7.03
N VAL A 8 -24.05 -13.01 -6.46
CA VAL A 8 -22.61 -12.96 -6.77
C VAL A 8 -21.87 -12.88 -5.42
N LEU A 9 -21.80 -13.97 -4.73
CA LEU A 9 -20.98 -14.09 -3.49
C LEU A 9 -20.27 -15.46 -3.44
N THR A 10 -19.80 -15.97 -4.57
CA THR A 10 -19.30 -17.37 -4.55
C THR A 10 -17.93 -17.59 -5.19
N THR A 11 -17.20 -16.57 -5.63
CA THR A 11 -15.97 -16.85 -6.39
C THR A 11 -14.66 -16.44 -5.73
N VAL A 12 -14.63 -15.69 -4.65
CA VAL A 12 -13.37 -15.22 -4.05
C VAL A 12 -12.93 -16.00 -2.80
N LEU A 13 -13.73 -16.94 -2.30
CA LEU A 13 -13.42 -17.67 -1.06
C LEU A 13 -12.99 -19.14 -1.26
N ALA A 14 -12.73 -19.58 -2.48
CA ALA A 14 -12.39 -20.97 -2.76
C ALA A 14 -10.89 -21.33 -2.74
N ALA A 15 -10.01 -20.39 -2.49
CA ALA A 15 -8.55 -20.62 -2.58
C ALA A 15 -7.84 -20.87 -1.23
N SER A 16 -8.53 -20.96 -0.09
CA SER A 16 -7.83 -21.02 1.21
C SER A 16 -8.25 -22.17 2.13
N LEU A 17 -8.73 -23.29 1.62
CA LEU A 17 -9.00 -24.47 2.45
C LEU A 17 -8.44 -25.75 1.81
N PHE A 18 -7.12 -25.86 1.78
CA PHE A 18 -6.43 -27.16 1.72
C PHE A 18 -5.18 -27.13 2.60
N VAL A 19 -5.33 -27.51 3.84
CA VAL A 19 -4.24 -27.98 4.68
C VAL A 19 -4.69 -29.27 5.37
N SER A 20 -3.86 -30.27 5.21
CA SER A 20 -3.78 -31.56 5.89
C SER A 20 -4.51 -32.74 5.25
N GLY A 21 -3.68 -33.62 4.69
CA GLY A 21 -4.05 -34.98 4.38
C GLY A 21 -3.16 -35.58 3.30
N ASN A 22 -2.02 -36.19 3.68
CA ASN A 22 -1.21 -37.03 2.80
C ASN A 22 -2.02 -38.19 2.25
N ALA A 23 -2.31 -38.19 0.93
CA ALA A 23 -2.51 -39.40 0.15
C ALA A 23 -2.16 -39.09 -1.31
N PRO A 24 -1.49 -39.99 -2.03
CA PRO A 24 -1.13 -39.76 -3.43
C PRO A 24 -2.37 -39.88 -4.31
N VAL A 25 -2.72 -38.81 -5.01
CA VAL A 25 -3.76 -38.82 -6.05
C VAL A 25 -3.11 -39.11 -7.39
N THR A 26 -3.47 -40.27 -7.94
CA THR A 26 -3.14 -40.66 -9.33
C THR A 26 -4.03 -39.83 -10.25
N VAL A 27 -3.42 -38.97 -11.09
CA VAL A 27 -4.14 -38.21 -12.11
C VAL A 27 -4.34 -39.11 -13.33
N GLN A 28 -5.58 -39.46 -13.61
CA GLN A 28 -5.98 -39.99 -14.92
C GLN A 28 -6.17 -38.80 -15.86
N GLN A 29 -5.42 -38.80 -16.96
CA GLN A 29 -5.64 -37.91 -18.09
C GLN A 29 -6.80 -38.44 -18.93
N ASP A 30 -7.95 -37.81 -18.87
CA ASP A 30 -9.00 -38.01 -19.87
C ASP A 30 -8.76 -37.08 -21.06
N ASN A 31 -8.42 -37.70 -22.21
CA ASN A 31 -8.35 -37.07 -23.53
C ASN A 31 -9.76 -36.64 -23.97
N MET A 32 -10.04 -35.36 -23.98
CA MET A 32 -11.17 -34.82 -24.75
C MET A 32 -10.67 -34.34 -26.10
N THR A 33 -10.96 -35.14 -27.12
CA THR A 33 -10.79 -34.83 -28.53
C THR A 33 -11.87 -33.84 -28.95
N ALA A 34 -11.50 -32.62 -29.31
CA ALA A 34 -12.38 -31.66 -29.96
C ALA A 34 -12.47 -32.00 -31.44
N GLN A 35 -13.66 -32.33 -31.93
CA GLN A 35 -13.98 -32.45 -33.33
C GLN A 35 -14.18 -31.05 -33.94
N SER A 36 -13.32 -30.73 -34.92
CA SER A 36 -13.55 -29.66 -35.87
C SER A 36 -14.59 -30.06 -36.89
N GLN A 37 -15.60 -29.26 -37.12
CA GLN A 37 -16.46 -29.32 -38.29
C GLN A 37 -16.03 -28.29 -39.30
N ASP A 38 -15.59 -28.76 -40.43
CA ASP A 38 -15.35 -28.02 -41.66
C ASP A 38 -16.66 -27.52 -42.23
N ASN A 39 -16.68 -26.28 -42.70
CA ASN A 39 -17.58 -25.81 -43.74
C ASN A 39 -16.77 -25.04 -44.77
N GLU A 40 -16.68 -25.67 -45.93
CA GLU A 40 -16.15 -25.13 -47.20
C GLU A 40 -17.16 -24.14 -47.85
N ASP A 41 -16.53 -23.35 -48.76
CA ASP A 41 -17.06 -22.59 -49.90
C ASP A 41 -17.33 -21.10 -49.63
N THR A 42 -16.76 -20.17 -50.33
CA THR A 42 -16.60 -19.95 -51.79
C THR A 42 -15.60 -18.83 -52.12
N GLN A 43 -14.90 -19.02 -53.20
CA GLN A 43 -14.03 -18.25 -54.06
C GLN A 43 -14.31 -16.75 -54.34
N SER A 44 -13.15 -16.11 -54.70
CA SER A 44 -12.84 -15.03 -55.66
C SER A 44 -12.95 -13.61 -55.12
N ASP A 45 -11.99 -12.68 -55.29
CA ASP A 45 -11.22 -12.27 -56.45
C ASP A 45 -9.94 -11.52 -56.04
N GLU A 46 -8.92 -11.65 -56.88
CA GLU A 46 -7.67 -10.91 -56.89
C GLU A 46 -7.87 -9.44 -57.29
N ALA A 47 -7.13 -8.53 -56.65
CA ALA A 47 -6.68 -7.28 -57.30
C ALA A 47 -5.42 -6.75 -56.62
N ASP A 48 -4.36 -6.68 -57.45
CA ASP A 48 -3.09 -5.97 -57.26
C ASP A 48 -3.25 -4.51 -56.80
N ALA A 49 -2.32 -4.03 -55.99
CA ALA A 49 -1.68 -2.73 -56.18
C ALA A 49 -0.55 -2.48 -55.16
N GLU A 50 0.66 -2.50 -55.68
CA GLU A 50 1.74 -1.52 -55.61
C GLU A 50 2.26 -1.02 -54.26
N ASP A 51 3.47 -1.44 -54.05
CA ASP A 51 4.63 -0.87 -53.38
C ASP A 51 4.71 0.67 -53.45
N THR A 52 4.80 1.35 -52.30
CA THR A 52 5.37 2.68 -52.23
C THR A 52 6.18 2.82 -50.94
N GLN A 53 7.48 2.60 -51.07
CA GLN A 53 8.51 3.04 -50.14
C GLN A 53 8.53 4.55 -50.09
N THR A 54 8.45 5.13 -48.90
CA THR A 54 8.84 6.53 -48.66
C THR A 54 9.90 6.52 -47.58
N GLU A 55 11.14 6.74 -48.01
CA GLU A 55 12.26 7.17 -47.19
C GLU A 55 11.93 8.51 -46.56
N VAL A 56 12.20 8.67 -45.30
CA VAL A 56 12.28 9.99 -44.65
C VAL A 56 13.64 10.10 -43.97
N GLU A 57 14.39 11.08 -44.48
CA GLU A 57 15.75 11.48 -44.13
C GLU A 57 15.91 11.84 -42.64
N GLU A 58 17.04 11.42 -42.09
CA GLU A 58 17.64 11.95 -40.84
C GLU A 58 18.12 13.38 -41.07
N GLU A 59 17.65 14.32 -40.29
CA GLU A 59 18.25 15.65 -40.16
C GLU A 59 18.94 15.78 -38.81
N GLU A 60 20.28 15.64 -38.82
CA GLU A 60 21.16 16.00 -37.73
C GLU A 60 21.20 17.51 -37.57
N ALA A 61 20.74 18.05 -36.44
CA ALA A 61 21.04 19.42 -36.04
C ALA A 61 22.13 19.43 -34.96
N LYS A 62 23.35 19.69 -35.39
CA LYS A 62 24.46 20.15 -34.60
C LYS A 62 24.16 21.55 -34.03
N VAL A 63 24.22 21.72 -32.74
CA VAL A 63 24.42 23.03 -32.12
C VAL A 63 25.65 22.99 -31.21
N ALA A 64 26.51 23.93 -31.50
CA ALA A 64 27.83 24.11 -30.94
C ALA A 64 27.83 24.54 -29.47
N ALA A 65 28.88 24.10 -28.78
CA ALA A 65 29.33 24.66 -27.51
C ALA A 65 29.95 26.07 -27.69
N ASP A 66 29.77 26.96 -26.73
CA ASP A 66 30.84 27.81 -26.25
C ASP A 66 30.52 28.38 -24.84
N PRO A 67 31.58 28.70 -24.07
CA PRO A 67 31.59 28.66 -22.61
C PRO A 67 31.66 30.06 -21.98
N GLU A 68 31.83 30.08 -20.66
CA GLU A 68 32.17 31.18 -19.76
C GLU A 68 30.99 31.90 -19.10
N ASP A 69 30.76 31.65 -17.82
CA ASP A 69 31.25 32.55 -16.78
C ASP A 69 31.02 31.96 -15.37
N GLN A 70 32.10 31.76 -14.61
CA GLN A 70 32.08 31.69 -13.16
C GLN A 70 32.32 33.07 -12.59
N PRO A 71 31.76 33.39 -11.41
CA PRO A 71 32.69 33.49 -10.30
C PRO A 71 32.26 32.80 -9.02
N ALA A 72 33.25 32.18 -8.42
CA ALA A 72 33.31 31.67 -7.09
C ALA A 72 32.88 32.71 -6.03
N ALA A 73 32.03 32.29 -5.09
CA ALA A 73 31.94 32.92 -3.79
C ALA A 73 32.27 31.87 -2.73
N THR A 74 33.42 32.04 -2.15
CA THR A 74 33.96 31.35 -0.99
C THR A 74 33.16 31.81 0.23
N GLU A 75 32.36 30.97 0.81
CA GLU A 75 31.80 31.21 2.15
C GLU A 75 32.69 30.54 3.20
N THR A 76 33.19 31.38 4.08
CA THR A 76 34.07 31.08 5.21
C THR A 76 33.29 30.49 6.39
N PRO A 77 33.87 29.60 7.19
CA PRO A 77 33.21 28.91 8.29
C PRO A 77 33.25 29.71 9.60
N GLU A 78 32.48 30.78 9.70
CA GLU A 78 32.34 31.55 10.94
C GLU A 78 30.89 31.65 11.50
N GLU A 79 29.87 31.23 10.78
CA GLU A 79 28.48 31.34 11.27
C GLU A 79 27.96 30.14 12.11
N GLU A 80 28.67 29.00 12.13
CA GLU A 80 28.26 27.88 12.98
C GLU A 80 28.58 28.03 14.48
N LYS A 81 29.36 28.99 14.88
CA LYS A 81 29.74 29.19 16.29
C LYS A 81 28.85 30.13 17.09
N GLU A 82 27.97 30.90 16.45
CA GLU A 82 27.05 31.78 17.15
C GLU A 82 25.71 31.11 17.48
N ALA A 83 25.27 30.10 16.71
CA ALA A 83 24.04 29.34 16.98
C ALA A 83 24.12 28.43 18.22
N GLU A 84 25.31 27.91 18.56
CA GLU A 84 25.48 27.10 19.78
C GLU A 84 25.54 27.91 21.08
N LYS A 85 25.79 29.20 21.03
CA LYS A 85 25.90 30.04 22.22
C LYS A 85 24.57 30.62 22.69
N GLU A 86 23.58 30.73 21.82
CA GLU A 86 22.23 31.20 22.19
C GLU A 86 21.36 30.10 22.78
N THR A 87 21.60 28.82 22.46
CA THR A 87 20.86 27.69 23.00
C THR A 87 21.23 27.37 24.46
N GLN A 88 22.42 27.75 24.92
CA GLN A 88 22.86 27.47 26.30
C GLN A 88 22.47 28.54 27.32
N LYS A 89 21.91 29.70 26.92
CA LYS A 89 21.53 30.79 27.84
C LYS A 89 20.05 30.85 28.16
N ARG A 90 19.22 29.96 27.60
CA ARG A 90 17.76 29.91 27.84
C ARG A 90 17.29 28.78 28.76
N GLU A 91 18.19 27.96 29.29
CA GLU A 91 17.83 26.81 30.17
C GLU A 91 18.03 27.09 31.68
N LYS A 92 17.92 28.30 32.11
CA LYS A 92 17.98 28.56 33.55
C LYS A 92 16.95 29.58 34.00
N SER A 93 15.69 29.16 34.00
CA SER A 93 14.66 29.51 35.01
C SER A 93 13.27 29.12 34.50
N GLU A 94 12.55 28.49 35.41
CA GLU A 94 11.11 28.34 35.49
C GLU A 94 10.54 26.93 35.28
N ASP A 95 10.03 26.46 36.37
CA ASP A 95 8.96 25.46 36.57
C ASP A 95 9.13 24.05 36.01
N THR A 96 9.92 23.27 36.72
CA THR A 96 10.27 21.89 36.41
C THR A 96 9.17 20.86 36.66
N SER A 97 8.00 21.21 37.19
CA SER A 97 6.97 20.23 37.58
C SER A 97 5.97 19.90 36.45
N GLY A 98 5.57 20.85 35.64
CA GLY A 98 4.58 20.67 34.57
C GLY A 98 5.18 20.06 33.27
N SER A 99 6.39 20.48 32.91
CA SER A 99 7.08 20.03 31.69
C SER A 99 7.55 18.56 31.74
N THR A 100 7.88 18.06 32.94
CA THR A 100 8.37 16.69 33.13
C THR A 100 7.28 15.63 33.01
N SER A 101 6.04 15.94 33.43
CA SER A 101 4.89 15.03 33.32
C SER A 101 4.39 14.92 31.86
N SER A 102 4.41 16.03 31.11
CA SER A 102 4.00 16.03 29.70
C SER A 102 4.95 15.22 28.81
N ASN A 103 6.25 15.30 29.05
CA ASN A 103 7.26 14.52 28.31
C ASN A 103 7.12 13.00 28.57
N GLU A 104 6.94 12.55 29.81
CA GLU A 104 6.71 11.14 30.15
C GLU A 104 5.44 10.61 29.46
N LYS A 105 4.35 11.37 29.49
CA LYS A 105 3.09 11.02 28.82
C LYS A 105 3.26 10.88 27.32
N ALA A 106 4.01 11.79 26.69
CA ALA A 106 4.29 11.75 25.25
C ALA A 106 5.13 10.52 24.86
N LEU A 107 6.16 10.18 25.66
CA LEU A 107 6.98 9.00 25.45
C LEU A 107 6.18 7.70 25.59
N LEU A 108 5.34 7.60 26.61
CA LEU A 108 4.46 6.46 26.81
C LEU A 108 3.46 6.32 25.65
N ALA A 109 2.92 7.43 25.14
CA ALA A 109 2.01 7.43 23.99
C ALA A 109 2.74 6.98 22.71
N LYS A 110 3.96 7.49 22.46
CA LYS A 110 4.79 7.07 21.32
C LYS A 110 5.12 5.59 21.40
N ALA A 111 5.58 5.09 22.55
CA ALA A 111 5.87 3.69 22.75
C ALA A 111 4.63 2.80 22.57
N LYS A 112 3.47 3.26 23.07
CA LYS A 112 2.20 2.55 22.87
C LYS A 112 1.84 2.43 21.38
N LYS A 113 2.00 3.51 20.60
CA LYS A 113 1.72 3.49 19.15
C LYS A 113 2.62 2.48 18.42
N LEU A 114 3.93 2.46 18.71
CA LEU A 114 4.86 1.46 18.16
C LEU A 114 4.46 0.03 18.54
N ALA A 115 4.15 -0.19 19.81
CA ALA A 115 3.75 -1.52 20.31
C ALA A 115 2.41 -2.00 19.74
N GLN A 116 1.49 -1.11 19.40
CA GLN A 116 0.25 -1.46 18.71
C GLN A 116 0.52 -2.00 17.30
N GLN A 117 1.61 -1.55 16.67
CA GLN A 117 2.07 -1.98 15.35
C GLN A 117 3.15 -3.08 15.41
N TYR A 118 3.21 -3.80 16.53
CA TYR A 118 4.18 -4.90 16.78
C TYR A 118 5.65 -4.46 16.87
N ASP A 119 5.99 -3.18 16.72
CA ASP A 119 7.34 -2.67 16.96
C ASP A 119 7.65 -2.57 18.45
N TYR A 120 7.70 -3.72 19.10
CA TYR A 120 8.01 -3.80 20.52
C TYR A 120 9.44 -3.36 20.83
N THR A 121 10.38 -3.60 19.90
CA THR A 121 11.78 -3.19 20.06
C THR A 121 11.91 -1.66 20.04
N GLY A 122 11.29 -0.99 19.08
CA GLY A 122 11.21 0.46 19.03
C GLY A 122 10.49 1.05 20.25
N ALA A 123 9.36 0.44 20.67
CA ALA A 123 8.63 0.87 21.84
C ALA A 123 9.48 0.80 23.12
N ILE A 124 10.22 -0.28 23.32
CA ILE A 124 11.15 -0.45 24.46
C ILE A 124 12.29 0.57 24.38
N SER A 125 12.86 0.78 23.20
CA SER A 125 13.97 1.72 22.98
C SER A 125 13.58 3.15 23.27
N VAL A 126 12.39 3.60 22.82
CA VAL A 126 11.84 4.94 23.12
C VAL A 126 11.77 5.20 24.63
N LEU A 127 11.42 4.19 25.43
CA LEU A 127 11.31 4.34 26.88
C LEU A 127 12.68 4.27 27.53
N LYS A 128 13.51 3.26 27.20
CA LYS A 128 14.81 3.02 27.85
C LYS A 128 15.85 4.10 27.58
N ASN A 129 15.82 4.71 26.40
CA ASN A 129 16.78 5.75 26.03
C ASN A 129 16.49 7.11 26.69
N ASN A 130 15.42 7.23 27.48
CA ASN A 130 15.13 8.43 28.24
C ASN A 130 15.76 8.35 29.63
N TRP A 131 16.38 9.44 30.09
CA TRP A 131 17.06 9.52 31.38
C TRP A 131 16.12 9.28 32.58
N LYS A 132 14.80 9.52 32.44
CA LYS A 132 13.79 9.25 33.48
C LYS A 132 13.43 7.78 33.61
N PHE A 133 13.84 6.93 32.69
CA PHE A 133 13.48 5.52 32.71
C PHE A 133 13.84 4.84 34.06
N ALA A 134 15.00 5.17 34.62
CA ALA A 134 15.47 4.60 35.89
C ALA A 134 14.57 4.95 37.10
N THR A 135 13.82 6.06 37.02
CA THR A 135 12.99 6.57 38.14
C THR A 135 11.49 6.52 37.86
N SER A 136 11.06 6.19 36.62
CA SER A 136 9.65 6.10 36.26
C SER A 136 9.13 4.67 36.26
N ASP A 137 8.40 4.31 37.30
CA ASP A 137 7.70 3.02 37.40
C ASP A 137 6.79 2.75 36.19
N LYS A 138 6.14 3.81 35.65
CA LYS A 138 5.24 3.67 34.49
C LYS A 138 6.00 3.23 33.24
N MET A 139 7.14 3.88 32.95
CA MET A 139 7.97 3.53 31.80
C MET A 139 8.57 2.14 31.96
N GLN A 140 9.03 1.77 33.16
CA GLN A 140 9.58 0.44 33.45
C GLN A 140 8.51 -0.66 33.28
N LYS A 141 7.31 -0.46 33.81
CA LYS A 141 6.18 -1.41 33.66
C LYS A 141 5.77 -1.56 32.20
N ALA A 142 5.68 -0.44 31.45
CA ALA A 142 5.37 -0.48 30.04
C ALA A 142 6.44 -1.24 29.23
N ALA A 143 7.73 -0.94 29.46
CA ALA A 143 8.84 -1.64 28.79
C ALA A 143 8.84 -3.14 29.11
N ALA A 144 8.63 -3.52 30.37
CA ALA A 144 8.53 -4.93 30.78
C ALA A 144 7.36 -5.65 30.08
N SER A 145 6.21 -4.98 29.94
CA SER A 145 5.06 -5.51 29.20
C SER A 145 5.39 -5.73 27.72
N TYR A 146 6.07 -4.75 27.09
CA TYR A 146 6.47 -4.87 25.69
C TYR A 146 7.54 -5.93 25.45
N MET A 147 8.50 -6.10 26.39
CA MET A 147 9.47 -7.20 26.35
C MET A 147 8.75 -8.56 26.37
N LYS A 148 7.80 -8.75 27.30
CA LYS A 148 6.99 -9.99 27.34
C LYS A 148 6.24 -10.26 26.05
N LYS A 149 5.64 -9.21 25.44
CA LYS A 149 4.92 -9.35 24.17
C LYS A 149 5.85 -9.70 23.02
N ARG A 150 7.02 -9.02 22.92
CA ARG A 150 8.06 -9.32 21.93
C ARG A 150 8.53 -10.76 22.02
N ASP A 151 8.84 -11.20 23.23
CA ASP A 151 9.41 -12.54 23.48
C ASP A 151 8.37 -13.67 23.27
N ALA A 152 7.08 -13.32 23.21
CA ALA A 152 5.98 -14.22 22.86
C ALA A 152 5.65 -14.24 21.35
N CYS A 153 6.28 -13.40 20.54
CA CYS A 153 6.11 -13.46 19.10
C CYS A 153 6.85 -14.66 18.51
N VAL A 154 6.28 -15.22 17.46
CA VAL A 154 6.85 -16.31 16.67
C VAL A 154 7.24 -15.82 15.28
N GLU A 155 8.26 -16.41 14.68
CA GLU A 155 8.64 -16.12 13.29
C GLU A 155 7.63 -16.76 12.34
N TYR A 156 7.03 -15.95 11.46
CA TYR A 156 6.09 -16.45 10.46
C TYR A 156 6.85 -16.97 9.22
N PRO A 157 6.50 -18.14 8.66
CA PRO A 157 7.11 -18.65 7.44
C PRO A 157 6.85 -17.71 6.25
N LEU A 158 7.91 -17.10 5.71
CA LEU A 158 7.75 -16.08 4.65
C LEU A 158 7.13 -16.62 3.36
N GLU A 159 7.32 -17.92 3.09
CA GLU A 159 6.72 -18.64 1.95
C GLU A 159 5.19 -18.81 2.06
N GLN A 160 4.61 -18.51 3.22
CA GLN A 160 3.16 -18.56 3.46
C GLN A 160 2.52 -17.16 3.47
N VAL A 161 3.31 -16.10 3.28
CA VAL A 161 2.79 -14.73 3.17
C VAL A 161 2.05 -14.62 1.85
N THR A 162 0.74 -14.35 1.91
CA THR A 162 -0.09 -14.12 0.73
C THR A 162 0.05 -12.69 0.23
N HIS A 163 -0.07 -12.52 -1.07
CA HIS A 163 -0.23 -11.22 -1.71
C HIS A 163 -1.66 -11.12 -2.27
N VAL A 164 -2.34 -10.03 -1.96
CA VAL A 164 -3.62 -9.65 -2.55
C VAL A 164 -3.45 -8.32 -3.25
N PHE A 165 -4.09 -8.17 -4.40
CA PHE A 165 -4.03 -6.93 -5.17
C PHE A 165 -5.42 -6.45 -5.55
N PHE A 166 -5.51 -5.16 -5.81
CA PHE A 166 -6.72 -4.48 -6.26
C PHE A 166 -6.33 -3.54 -7.38
N HIS A 167 -7.28 -3.20 -8.24
CA HIS A 167 -7.23 -2.03 -9.10
C HIS A 167 -8.02 -0.90 -8.46
N SER A 168 -8.10 0.27 -9.12
CA SER A 168 -8.93 1.38 -8.66
C SER A 168 -10.36 0.94 -8.35
N LEU A 169 -10.94 1.51 -7.28
CA LEU A 169 -12.22 1.05 -6.76
C LEU A 169 -13.39 1.76 -7.41
N ILE A 170 -14.46 1.01 -7.68
CA ILE A 170 -15.74 1.58 -8.12
C ILE A 170 -16.40 2.30 -6.94
N VAL A 171 -16.59 3.61 -7.09
CA VAL A 171 -17.27 4.50 -6.12
C VAL A 171 -18.78 4.48 -6.34
N ASP A 172 -19.20 4.58 -7.60
CA ASP A 172 -20.62 4.62 -7.99
C ASP A 172 -20.94 3.52 -9.00
N THR A 173 -21.59 2.47 -8.50
CA THR A 173 -21.97 1.30 -9.29
C THR A 173 -23.03 1.59 -10.35
N SER A 174 -23.75 2.71 -10.25
CA SER A 174 -24.75 3.09 -11.26
C SER A 174 -24.12 3.72 -12.50
N LEU A 175 -22.90 4.21 -12.37
CA LEU A 175 -22.09 4.72 -13.48
C LEU A 175 -21.21 3.63 -14.10
N ALA A 176 -20.66 2.77 -13.26
CA ALA A 176 -19.79 1.67 -13.74
C ALA A 176 -20.56 0.50 -14.37
N PHE A 177 -21.86 0.37 -14.09
CA PHE A 177 -22.74 -0.70 -14.61
C PHE A 177 -23.97 -0.11 -15.27
N ASP A 178 -23.74 0.75 -16.27
CA ASP A 178 -24.78 1.49 -16.99
C ASP A 178 -25.21 0.84 -18.31
N GLY A 179 -24.56 -0.27 -18.68
CA GLY A 179 -24.85 -1.06 -19.88
C GLY A 179 -23.97 -0.75 -21.08
N ASP A 180 -22.93 0.02 -20.90
CA ASP A 180 -21.94 0.30 -21.96
C ASP A 180 -20.97 -0.87 -22.19
N SER A 181 -19.96 -0.66 -23.09
CA SER A 181 -18.98 -1.71 -23.45
C SER A 181 -18.03 -2.07 -22.30
N ASP A 182 -17.79 -1.18 -21.35
CA ASP A 182 -16.78 -1.30 -20.30
C ASP A 182 -17.33 -2.00 -19.04
N GLU A 183 -18.66 -2.01 -18.85
CA GLU A 183 -19.34 -2.68 -17.74
C GLU A 183 -18.85 -4.13 -17.53
N ALA A 184 -18.71 -4.89 -18.61
CA ALA A 184 -18.29 -6.30 -18.52
C ALA A 184 -16.87 -6.45 -17.94
N GLY A 185 -15.95 -5.57 -18.32
CA GLY A 185 -14.59 -5.49 -17.81
C GLY A 185 -14.57 -5.08 -16.33
N TYR A 186 -15.28 -4.04 -15.98
CA TYR A 186 -15.39 -3.56 -14.59
C TYR A 186 -15.98 -4.63 -13.67
N ASN A 187 -17.04 -5.32 -14.10
CA ASN A 187 -17.66 -6.39 -13.32
C ASN A 187 -16.72 -7.59 -13.10
N GLN A 188 -15.82 -7.84 -14.04
CA GLN A 188 -14.86 -8.95 -13.95
C GLN A 188 -13.64 -8.61 -13.11
N MET A 189 -13.11 -7.40 -13.20
CA MET A 189 -11.78 -7.04 -12.72
C MET A 189 -11.79 -6.09 -11.52
N MET A 190 -12.85 -5.28 -11.34
CA MET A 190 -12.84 -4.21 -10.37
C MET A 190 -13.64 -4.57 -9.11
N THR A 191 -13.26 -3.95 -8.01
CA THR A 191 -13.89 -4.09 -6.70
C THR A 191 -14.58 -2.78 -6.33
N THR A 192 -15.74 -2.81 -5.71
CA THR A 192 -16.39 -1.59 -5.21
C THR A 192 -15.77 -1.11 -3.90
N VAL A 193 -15.86 0.19 -3.62
CA VAL A 193 -15.48 0.79 -2.33
C VAL A 193 -16.15 0.06 -1.15
N SER A 194 -17.42 -0.33 -1.29
CA SER A 194 -18.16 -1.01 -0.22
C SER A 194 -17.64 -2.43 0.04
N GLU A 195 -17.27 -3.16 -1.00
CA GLU A 195 -16.66 -4.49 -0.90
C GLU A 195 -15.27 -4.40 -0.29
N PHE A 196 -14.43 -3.51 -0.76
CA PHE A 196 -13.08 -3.32 -0.22
C PHE A 196 -13.09 -3.03 1.29
N LYS A 197 -13.92 -2.08 1.74
CA LYS A 197 -14.09 -1.78 3.18
C LYS A 197 -14.54 -3.01 3.98
N LYS A 198 -15.47 -3.79 3.44
CA LYS A 198 -15.94 -5.04 4.06
C LYS A 198 -14.85 -6.11 4.09
N MET A 199 -14.05 -6.23 3.02
CA MET A 199 -12.92 -7.15 2.97
C MET A 199 -11.85 -6.81 4.01
N LEU A 200 -11.47 -5.52 4.16
CA LEU A 200 -10.55 -5.08 5.21
C LEU A 200 -11.04 -5.48 6.60
N GLN A 201 -12.33 -5.25 6.90
CA GLN A 201 -12.91 -5.64 8.20
C GLN A 201 -12.87 -7.16 8.42
N ILE A 202 -13.23 -7.94 7.42
CA ILE A 202 -13.20 -9.42 7.51
C ILE A 202 -11.75 -9.92 7.71
N MET A 203 -10.79 -9.33 7.02
CA MET A 203 -9.38 -9.68 7.17
C MET A 203 -8.88 -9.34 8.58
N TYR A 204 -9.23 -8.14 9.08
CA TYR A 204 -8.89 -7.74 10.44
C TYR A 204 -9.46 -8.69 11.49
N ASP A 205 -10.74 -9.03 11.39
CA ASP A 205 -11.44 -9.95 12.31
C ASP A 205 -10.83 -11.36 12.28
N LYS A 206 -10.26 -11.77 11.16
CA LYS A 206 -9.54 -13.04 10.99
C LYS A 206 -8.09 -12.99 11.45
N GLY A 207 -7.59 -11.83 11.90
CA GLY A 207 -6.25 -11.65 12.40
C GLY A 207 -5.17 -11.40 11.33
N TYR A 208 -5.55 -11.02 10.13
CA TYR A 208 -4.58 -10.60 9.11
C TYR A 208 -3.86 -9.32 9.53
N VAL A 209 -2.57 -9.23 9.17
CA VAL A 209 -1.68 -8.10 9.46
C VAL A 209 -0.92 -7.72 8.20
N LEU A 210 -1.06 -6.47 7.79
CA LEU A 210 -0.40 -5.92 6.61
C LEU A 210 1.10 -5.79 6.84
N VAL A 211 1.89 -6.39 5.97
CA VAL A 211 3.35 -6.34 5.93
C VAL A 211 3.85 -5.78 4.60
N SER A 212 5.13 -5.50 4.50
CA SER A 212 5.77 -5.06 3.26
C SER A 212 6.71 -6.15 2.72
N PRO A 213 6.96 -6.23 1.40
CA PRO A 213 8.06 -7.02 0.84
C PRO A 213 9.43 -6.70 1.46
N HIS A 214 9.64 -5.46 1.93
CA HIS A 214 10.84 -5.08 2.67
C HIS A 214 10.98 -5.75 4.05
N ASP A 215 9.92 -6.34 4.59
CA ASP A 215 9.99 -7.16 5.80
C ASP A 215 10.37 -8.61 5.47
N MET A 216 10.23 -9.01 4.20
CA MET A 216 10.54 -10.35 3.69
C MET A 216 11.95 -10.43 3.08
N ALA A 217 12.39 -9.34 2.46
CA ALA A 217 13.72 -9.22 1.85
C ALA A 217 14.33 -7.86 2.22
N VAL A 218 15.49 -7.90 2.85
CA VAL A 218 16.21 -6.72 3.36
C VAL A 218 17.42 -6.45 2.47
N ILE A 219 17.54 -5.21 1.99
CA ILE A 219 18.71 -4.75 1.27
C ILE A 219 19.77 -4.35 2.31
N ASN A 220 20.93 -4.97 2.25
CA ASN A 220 22.07 -4.71 3.11
C ASN A 220 22.85 -3.47 2.60
N ASP A 221 23.70 -2.90 3.46
CA ASP A 221 24.52 -1.73 3.14
C ASP A 221 25.47 -1.95 1.93
N ASP A 222 25.86 -3.20 1.68
CA ASP A 222 26.69 -3.60 0.53
C ASP A 222 25.89 -3.87 -0.76
N GLY A 223 24.58 -3.62 -0.74
CA GLY A 223 23.67 -3.85 -1.89
C GLY A 223 23.24 -5.31 -2.07
N THR A 224 23.71 -6.23 -1.24
CA THR A 224 23.20 -7.61 -1.24
C THR A 224 21.82 -7.70 -0.59
N MET A 225 21.09 -8.77 -0.83
CA MET A 225 19.81 -9.03 -0.18
C MET A 225 19.93 -10.16 0.83
N SER A 226 19.28 -10.00 1.96
CA SER A 226 19.12 -11.03 2.97
C SER A 226 17.64 -11.33 3.23
N ARG A 227 17.36 -12.56 3.71
CA ARG A 227 16.02 -12.96 4.14
C ARG A 227 15.61 -12.11 5.35
N GLY A 228 14.44 -11.49 5.26
CA GLY A 228 13.83 -10.76 6.37
C GLY A 228 13.18 -11.70 7.39
N LYS A 229 12.57 -11.10 8.42
CA LYS A 229 11.85 -11.82 9.47
C LYS A 229 10.60 -11.07 9.87
N ILE A 230 9.47 -11.75 9.87
CA ILE A 230 8.19 -11.22 10.36
C ILE A 230 7.90 -11.92 11.69
N MET A 231 7.91 -11.14 12.77
CA MET A 231 7.69 -11.61 14.14
C MET A 231 6.32 -11.15 14.62
N LEU A 232 5.37 -12.05 14.74
CA LEU A 232 3.99 -11.75 15.14
C LEU A 232 3.52 -12.64 16.30
N PRO A 233 2.54 -12.21 17.08
CA PRO A 233 1.84 -13.10 18.01
C PRO A 233 1.26 -14.31 17.26
N GLU A 234 1.25 -15.46 17.93
CA GLU A 234 0.62 -16.67 17.40
C GLU A 234 -0.84 -16.41 16.95
N GLY A 235 -1.22 -16.96 15.81
CA GLY A 235 -2.55 -16.78 15.21
C GLY A 235 -2.71 -15.54 14.34
N LYS A 236 -1.71 -14.65 14.25
CA LYS A 236 -1.72 -13.55 13.27
C LYS A 236 -1.21 -14.04 11.91
N ILE A 237 -1.77 -13.49 10.84
CA ILE A 237 -1.52 -13.93 9.45
C ILE A 237 -0.99 -12.73 8.65
N PRO A 238 0.31 -12.65 8.37
CA PRO A 238 0.84 -11.55 7.54
C PRO A 238 0.42 -11.70 6.09
N PHE A 239 0.15 -10.56 5.45
CA PHE A 239 -0.17 -10.46 4.03
C PHE A 239 0.40 -9.18 3.43
N VAL A 240 0.64 -9.18 2.13
CA VAL A 240 1.00 -8.00 1.33
C VAL A 240 -0.23 -7.56 0.56
N LEU A 241 -0.44 -6.25 0.42
CA LEU A 241 -1.48 -5.64 -0.39
C LEU A 241 -0.85 -4.70 -1.40
N SER A 242 -1.25 -4.79 -2.67
CA SER A 242 -0.93 -3.79 -3.69
C SER A 242 -2.21 -3.22 -4.32
N GLU A 243 -2.09 -2.02 -4.82
CA GLU A 243 -3.02 -1.42 -5.76
C GLU A 243 -2.28 -1.30 -7.09
N ASP A 244 -2.78 -2.01 -8.09
CA ASP A 244 -2.20 -2.11 -9.40
C ASP A 244 -2.87 -1.10 -10.34
N ASP A 245 -2.15 -0.68 -11.39
CA ASP A 245 -2.60 0.27 -12.38
C ASP A 245 -3.05 1.63 -11.82
N VAL A 246 -2.33 2.17 -10.83
CA VAL A 246 -2.62 3.47 -10.21
C VAL A 246 -2.23 4.60 -11.16
N SER A 247 -2.97 4.72 -12.27
CA SER A 247 -2.76 5.74 -13.31
C SER A 247 -3.98 6.64 -13.53
N TYR A 248 -5.14 6.28 -12.97
CA TYR A 248 -6.42 7.00 -13.16
C TYR A 248 -6.68 7.31 -14.64
N TYR A 249 -6.84 6.25 -15.41
CA TYR A 249 -6.97 6.33 -16.87
C TYR A 249 -8.17 7.15 -17.32
N HIS A 250 -7.96 8.01 -18.32
CA HIS A 250 -9.02 8.88 -18.85
C HIS A 250 -10.21 8.14 -19.47
N TYR A 251 -10.04 6.88 -19.90
CA TYR A 251 -11.17 6.10 -20.40
C TYR A 251 -12.19 5.76 -19.30
N MET A 252 -11.77 5.83 -18.02
CA MET A 252 -12.63 5.59 -16.85
C MET A 252 -13.31 6.88 -16.36
N ASP A 253 -13.07 8.03 -17.02
CA ASP A 253 -13.65 9.32 -16.62
C ASP A 253 -15.17 9.31 -16.81
N GLY A 254 -15.93 9.38 -15.72
CA GLY A 254 -17.37 9.35 -15.75
C GLY A 254 -18.00 8.05 -15.31
N ASP A 255 -17.24 6.96 -15.26
CA ASP A 255 -17.72 5.60 -14.96
C ASP A 255 -17.69 5.28 -13.46
N GLY A 256 -17.71 6.29 -12.63
CA GLY A 256 -17.88 6.11 -11.19
C GLY A 256 -16.59 5.78 -10.45
N PHE A 257 -15.43 6.12 -10.98
CA PHE A 257 -14.12 5.96 -10.34
C PHE A 257 -13.56 7.29 -9.81
N ALA A 258 -12.62 7.23 -8.88
CA ALA A 258 -11.81 8.39 -8.50
C ALA A 258 -10.97 8.87 -9.69
N THR A 259 -10.64 10.16 -9.72
CA THR A 259 -9.92 10.78 -10.85
C THR A 259 -8.44 11.02 -10.58
N LYS A 260 -8.05 11.13 -9.31
CA LYS A 260 -6.66 11.29 -8.88
C LYS A 260 -6.50 11.23 -7.36
N LEU A 261 -5.27 10.99 -6.92
CA LEU A 261 -4.84 11.21 -5.53
C LEU A 261 -4.55 12.70 -5.29
N VAL A 262 -4.94 13.19 -4.12
CA VAL A 262 -4.67 14.55 -3.63
C VAL A 262 -4.23 14.52 -2.18
N ILE A 263 -3.61 15.60 -1.71
CA ILE A 263 -3.33 15.81 -0.29
C ILE A 263 -4.31 16.85 0.23
N ASP A 264 -5.05 16.53 1.29
CA ASP A 264 -5.99 17.47 1.91
C ASP A 264 -5.28 18.50 2.82
N ASP A 265 -6.04 19.44 3.36
CA ASP A 265 -5.53 20.51 4.23
C ASP A 265 -4.89 19.99 5.54
N ASN A 266 -5.16 18.74 5.92
CA ASN A 266 -4.57 18.07 7.08
C ASN A 266 -3.28 17.33 6.74
N GLY A 267 -2.90 17.27 5.46
CA GLY A 267 -1.79 16.48 4.96
C GLY A 267 -2.11 14.99 4.78
N ASP A 268 -3.38 14.61 4.79
CA ASP A 268 -3.83 13.26 4.54
C ASP A 268 -4.03 13.02 3.04
N ILE A 269 -3.66 11.81 2.57
CA ILE A 269 -3.93 11.38 1.20
C ILE A 269 -5.41 11.10 1.04
N LYS A 270 -6.01 11.69 0.01
CA LYS A 270 -7.42 11.54 -0.40
C LYS A 270 -7.51 11.33 -1.91
N CYS A 271 -8.73 11.12 -2.42
CA CYS A 271 -9.01 11.13 -3.84
C CYS A 271 -9.96 12.25 -4.19
N GLU A 272 -9.83 12.80 -5.40
CA GLU A 272 -10.91 13.52 -6.05
C GLU A 272 -11.86 12.53 -6.72
N TYR A 273 -13.15 12.81 -6.64
CA TYR A 273 -14.20 12.05 -7.31
C TYR A 273 -15.19 13.03 -7.95
N LYS A 274 -15.50 12.84 -9.23
CA LYS A 274 -16.48 13.61 -9.97
C LYS A 274 -17.81 12.86 -10.02
N LYS A 275 -18.81 13.40 -9.34
CA LYS A 275 -20.17 12.83 -9.31
C LYS A 275 -20.88 12.98 -10.66
N ALA A 276 -21.98 12.23 -10.85
CA ALA A 276 -22.82 12.30 -12.03
C ALA A 276 -23.35 13.71 -12.36
N ASP A 277 -23.58 14.57 -11.34
CA ASP A 277 -23.99 15.96 -11.51
C ASP A 277 -22.85 16.92 -11.87
N GLY A 278 -21.62 16.41 -12.04
CA GLY A 278 -20.41 17.16 -12.34
C GLY A 278 -19.72 17.76 -11.12
N THR A 279 -20.27 17.61 -9.91
CA THR A 279 -19.65 18.11 -8.67
C THR A 279 -18.40 17.29 -8.36
N VAL A 280 -17.27 17.98 -8.12
CA VAL A 280 -16.03 17.35 -7.65
C VAL A 280 -15.99 17.39 -6.14
N VAL A 281 -15.71 16.24 -5.52
CA VAL A 281 -15.59 16.07 -4.08
C VAL A 281 -14.27 15.38 -3.73
N THR A 282 -13.77 15.65 -2.52
CA THR A 282 -12.56 15.02 -1.99
C THR A 282 -12.92 14.08 -0.85
N GLY A 283 -12.33 12.87 -0.84
CA GLY A 283 -12.63 11.87 0.21
C GLY A 283 -11.88 10.55 0.03
N ASP A 284 -12.34 9.55 0.78
CA ASP A 284 -11.78 8.19 0.77
C ASP A 284 -12.50 7.35 -0.31
N TYR A 285 -12.07 7.54 -1.57
CA TYR A 285 -12.72 6.95 -2.74
C TYR A 285 -11.89 5.88 -3.44
N ASP A 286 -10.69 5.54 -2.91
CA ASP A 286 -9.87 4.48 -3.47
C ASP A 286 -9.08 3.75 -2.37
N VAL A 287 -8.31 2.72 -2.76
CA VAL A 287 -7.55 1.82 -1.87
C VAL A 287 -6.67 2.60 -0.89
N VAL A 288 -5.86 3.55 -1.38
CA VAL A 288 -4.89 4.29 -0.55
C VAL A 288 -5.57 5.02 0.62
N PRO A 289 -6.50 5.96 0.41
CA PRO A 289 -7.09 6.71 1.52
C PRO A 289 -7.96 5.84 2.43
N ILE A 290 -8.65 4.83 1.88
CA ILE A 290 -9.46 3.91 2.67
C ILE A 290 -8.58 3.06 3.59
N LEU A 291 -7.48 2.51 3.06
CA LEU A 291 -6.53 1.71 3.85
C LEU A 291 -5.86 2.56 4.93
N ASP A 292 -5.47 3.80 4.61
CA ASP A 292 -4.88 4.73 5.58
C ASP A 292 -5.84 5.06 6.73
N SER A 293 -7.10 5.30 6.41
CA SER A 293 -8.16 5.53 7.41
C SER A 293 -8.37 4.28 8.27
N PHE A 294 -8.41 3.10 7.66
CA PHE A 294 -8.56 1.83 8.37
C PHE A 294 -7.40 1.55 9.33
N ILE A 295 -6.14 1.78 8.90
CA ILE A 295 -4.96 1.62 9.76
C ILE A 295 -4.92 2.65 10.91
N LYS A 296 -5.44 3.86 10.70
CA LYS A 296 -5.58 4.85 11.78
C LYS A 296 -6.54 4.37 12.87
N GLU A 297 -7.65 3.72 12.49
CA GLU A 297 -8.63 3.14 13.41
C GLU A 297 -8.13 1.82 14.02
N HIS A 298 -7.42 1.01 13.27
CA HIS A 298 -6.90 -0.30 13.63
C HIS A 298 -5.36 -0.37 13.48
N PRO A 299 -4.57 0.26 14.37
CA PRO A 299 -3.12 0.30 14.22
C PRO A 299 -2.45 -1.08 14.20
N ASP A 300 -3.08 -2.08 14.83
CA ASP A 300 -2.63 -3.46 14.86
C ASP A 300 -2.99 -4.27 13.60
N PHE A 301 -3.60 -3.63 12.60
CA PHE A 301 -3.71 -4.19 11.25
C PHE A 301 -2.42 -4.02 10.45
N SER A 302 -1.48 -3.18 10.89
CA SER A 302 -0.26 -2.82 10.18
C SER A 302 0.99 -3.20 10.98
N TYR A 303 1.86 -4.01 10.41
CA TYR A 303 3.16 -4.37 10.96
C TYR A 303 4.14 -3.19 10.79
N HIS A 304 4.66 -2.66 11.89
CA HIS A 304 5.60 -1.53 11.91
C HIS A 304 5.11 -0.28 11.14
N GLY A 305 3.80 -0.10 11.01
CA GLY A 305 3.23 1.01 10.26
C GLY A 305 3.29 0.83 8.73
N ARG A 306 3.48 -0.38 8.24
CA ARG A 306 3.49 -0.68 6.80
C ARG A 306 2.15 -0.36 6.16
N LYS A 307 2.20 0.03 4.91
CA LYS A 307 1.06 0.33 4.04
C LYS A 307 1.09 -0.56 2.80
N GLY A 308 0.08 -0.43 1.96
CA GLY A 308 0.05 -1.10 0.66
C GLY A 308 1.16 -0.59 -0.28
N ILE A 309 1.33 -1.30 -1.37
CA ILE A 309 2.25 -0.97 -2.46
C ILE A 309 1.43 -0.35 -3.58
N LEU A 310 1.96 0.67 -4.22
CA LEU A 310 1.42 1.22 -5.46
C LEU A 310 2.23 0.66 -6.62
N ALA A 311 1.57 -0.06 -7.52
CA ALA A 311 2.14 -0.50 -8.79
C ALA A 311 1.64 0.45 -9.88
N MET A 312 2.49 1.37 -10.26
CA MET A 312 2.19 2.34 -11.31
C MET A 312 2.56 1.73 -12.66
N THR A 313 1.61 1.72 -13.57
CA THR A 313 1.81 1.39 -14.99
C THR A 313 1.76 2.68 -15.79
N GLY A 314 2.73 2.86 -16.67
CA GLY A 314 2.86 4.05 -17.52
C GLY A 314 2.42 3.80 -18.95
#